data_8e9ea643f207dd0fcb609eb18f77bd1d
#
_entry.id   8e9ea643f207dd0fcb609eb18f77bd1d
#
_cell.length_a   1.000
_cell.length_b   1.000
_cell.length_c   1.000
_cell.angle_alpha   90.00
_cell.angle_beta   90.00
_cell.angle_gamma   90.00
#
_symmetry.space_group_name_H-M   'P 1'
#
loop_
_entity.id
_entity.type
_entity.pdbx_description
1 polymer ?
#
loop_
_entity_poly.entity_id
_entity_poly.type
_entity_poly.pdbx_seq_one_letter_code
_entity_poly.pdbx_strand_id
1 'polypeptide(L)'
;MAMERAEEKAFVYMVRCAGGQLYTGWTNDPARRLHAHKSGTGAKCTRALGAKQLAYLEACADKSAALRREAALKKLPKAQKEALCAAWAEQNLPRLSVASKADTKEILDIYNWYVLHHTATFQITPSTLEEYERWVEDTNALIPLLLARDAEGRLLGYACAHRYHPREAYDWDVESTIYCAPDARGRGVGDVLYAALLDVLDAMGYWNVYALVADPNPASERIHEKLGFTCVGREPHTAYKFGWVGLSTWWLPLRKGNAAPEKTHPLPAGQLAAILKKYSA
;
A
#
# COMPACT_ATOMS: atom_id res chain seq x y z
N MET A 1 -35.95 -3.26 -28.56
CA MET A 1 -34.71 -2.71 -27.98
C MET A 1 -34.04 -3.82 -27.15
N ALA A 2 -33.00 -4.44 -27.67
CA ALA A 2 -32.25 -5.41 -26.94
C ALA A 2 -31.40 -4.65 -25.91
N MET A 3 -31.59 -4.92 -24.62
CA MET A 3 -30.65 -4.48 -23.57
C MET A 3 -29.32 -5.16 -23.84
N GLU A 4 -28.30 -4.39 -24.21
CA GLU A 4 -26.89 -4.85 -24.16
C GLU A 4 -26.62 -5.37 -22.75
N ARG A 5 -26.42 -6.67 -22.63
CA ARG A 5 -25.89 -7.27 -21.41
C ARG A 5 -24.48 -6.71 -21.25
N ALA A 6 -24.26 -5.92 -20.19
CA ALA A 6 -22.93 -5.55 -19.78
C ALA A 6 -22.09 -6.84 -19.71
N GLU A 7 -20.99 -6.89 -20.47
CA GLU A 7 -20.05 -8.03 -20.44
C GLU A 7 -19.56 -8.24 -19.00
N GLU A 8 -19.97 -9.34 -18.39
CA GLU A 8 -19.51 -9.71 -17.04
C GLU A 8 -18.01 -10.02 -17.13
N LYS A 9 -17.20 -9.07 -16.71
CA LYS A 9 -15.75 -9.27 -16.60
C LYS A 9 -15.46 -10.49 -15.73
N ALA A 10 -14.68 -11.43 -16.23
CA ALA A 10 -14.23 -12.61 -15.51
C ALA A 10 -12.71 -12.64 -15.43
N PHE A 11 -12.18 -13.09 -14.31
CA PHE A 11 -10.75 -13.11 -14.04
C PHE A 11 -10.35 -14.45 -13.44
N VAL A 12 -9.17 -14.97 -13.83
CA VAL A 12 -8.48 -16.00 -13.09
C VAL A 12 -7.34 -15.35 -12.29
N TYR A 13 -7.07 -15.86 -11.11
CA TYR A 13 -6.07 -15.26 -10.22
C TYR A 13 -5.30 -16.32 -9.43
N MET A 14 -4.11 -15.94 -8.96
CA MET A 14 -3.39 -16.69 -7.92
C MET A 14 -3.10 -15.79 -6.73
N VAL A 15 -3.27 -16.34 -5.52
CA VAL A 15 -2.95 -15.67 -4.25
C VAL A 15 -1.82 -16.44 -3.57
N ARG A 16 -0.79 -15.73 -3.13
CA ARG A 16 0.30 -16.28 -2.32
C ARG A 16 -0.11 -16.32 -0.85
N CYS A 17 0.04 -17.49 -0.25
CA CYS A 17 -0.21 -17.72 1.17
C CYS A 17 1.05 -17.53 2.01
N ALA A 18 0.91 -17.48 3.34
CA ALA A 18 2.00 -17.21 4.30
C ALA A 18 3.18 -18.19 4.17
N GLY A 19 2.93 -19.46 3.90
CA GLY A 19 3.96 -20.48 3.66
C GLY A 19 4.46 -20.56 2.21
N GLY A 20 4.20 -19.54 1.36
CA GLY A 20 4.65 -19.48 -0.03
C GLY A 20 3.81 -20.30 -1.02
N GLN A 21 2.75 -20.99 -0.58
CA GLN A 21 1.86 -21.73 -1.46
C GLN A 21 1.03 -20.77 -2.33
N LEU A 22 0.73 -21.21 -3.56
CA LEU A 22 -0.14 -20.49 -4.50
C LEU A 22 -1.53 -21.14 -4.52
N TYR A 23 -2.55 -20.36 -4.17
CA TYR A 23 -3.95 -20.71 -4.37
C TYR A 23 -4.43 -20.11 -5.69
N THR A 24 -5.08 -20.92 -6.53
CA THR A 24 -5.64 -20.51 -7.82
C THR A 24 -7.16 -20.53 -7.77
N GLY A 25 -7.80 -19.49 -8.28
CA GLY A 25 -9.25 -19.33 -8.34
C GLY A 25 -9.69 -18.41 -9.48
N TRP A 26 -11.00 -18.32 -9.68
CA TRP A 26 -11.61 -17.33 -10.57
C TRP A 26 -12.56 -16.40 -9.81
N THR A 27 -12.87 -15.23 -10.39
CA THR A 27 -13.82 -14.27 -9.83
C THR A 27 -14.29 -13.28 -10.89
N ASN A 28 -15.42 -12.62 -10.65
CA ASN A 28 -15.86 -11.44 -11.40
C ASN A 28 -15.45 -10.12 -10.71
N ASP A 29 -14.96 -10.19 -9.46
CA ASP A 29 -14.51 -9.04 -8.67
C ASP A 29 -13.21 -9.39 -7.91
N PRO A 30 -12.03 -9.10 -8.51
CA PRO A 30 -10.73 -9.42 -7.91
C PRO A 30 -10.51 -8.72 -6.56
N ALA A 31 -10.95 -7.46 -6.41
CA ALA A 31 -10.70 -6.69 -5.19
C ALA A 31 -11.48 -7.28 -4.00
N ARG A 32 -12.78 -7.49 -4.17
CA ARG A 32 -13.63 -8.14 -3.16
C ARG A 32 -13.13 -9.54 -2.83
N ARG A 33 -12.71 -10.31 -3.84
CA ARG A 33 -12.22 -11.68 -3.65
C ARG A 33 -10.92 -11.74 -2.87
N LEU A 34 -9.97 -10.84 -3.17
CA LEU A 34 -8.71 -10.73 -2.43
C LEU A 34 -8.96 -10.32 -0.98
N HIS A 35 -9.85 -9.36 -0.75
CA HIS A 35 -10.27 -8.96 0.59
C HIS A 35 -10.83 -10.17 1.37
N ALA A 36 -11.76 -10.94 0.79
CA ALA A 36 -12.31 -12.14 1.42
C ALA A 36 -11.23 -13.19 1.76
N HIS A 37 -10.20 -13.34 0.92
CA HIS A 37 -9.07 -14.22 1.23
C HIS A 37 -8.25 -13.71 2.42
N LYS A 38 -7.95 -12.41 2.48
CA LYS A 38 -7.15 -11.80 3.57
C LYS A 38 -7.91 -11.78 4.90
N SER A 39 -9.21 -11.50 4.88
CA SER A 39 -10.06 -11.48 6.09
C SER A 39 -10.46 -12.88 6.62
N GLY A 40 -10.02 -13.95 5.96
CA GLY A 40 -10.35 -15.31 6.39
C GLY A 40 -11.78 -15.76 6.03
N THR A 41 -12.53 -14.97 5.25
CA THR A 41 -13.87 -15.34 4.74
C THR A 41 -13.83 -16.00 3.36
N GLY A 42 -12.64 -16.13 2.78
CA GLY A 42 -12.39 -16.72 1.47
C GLY A 42 -12.44 -18.27 1.44
N ALA A 43 -11.74 -18.87 0.49
CA ALA A 43 -11.70 -20.31 0.32
C ALA A 43 -11.09 -21.03 1.55
N LYS A 44 -11.54 -22.26 1.83
CA LYS A 44 -11.04 -23.07 2.97
C LYS A 44 -9.51 -23.15 3.01
N CYS A 45 -8.87 -23.34 1.87
CA CYS A 45 -7.41 -23.41 1.75
C CYS A 45 -6.74 -22.11 2.18
N THR A 46 -7.20 -20.94 1.71
CA THR A 46 -6.60 -19.65 2.05
C THR A 46 -6.89 -19.22 3.49
N ARG A 47 -7.99 -19.70 4.09
CA ARG A 47 -8.24 -19.53 5.54
C ARG A 47 -7.21 -20.27 6.38
N ALA A 48 -6.88 -21.50 5.99
CA ALA A 48 -5.91 -22.33 6.72
C ALA A 48 -4.46 -21.85 6.54
N LEU A 49 -4.11 -21.36 5.35
CA LEU A 49 -2.74 -21.03 4.97
C LEU A 49 -2.41 -19.52 5.08
N GLY A 50 -3.38 -18.68 5.39
CA GLY A 50 -3.23 -17.23 5.50
C GLY A 50 -2.87 -16.58 4.14
N ALA A 51 -3.85 -15.97 3.47
CA ALA A 51 -3.61 -15.25 2.22
C ALA A 51 -2.82 -13.96 2.47
N LYS A 52 -1.74 -13.74 1.74
CA LYS A 52 -0.87 -12.55 1.88
C LYS A 52 -1.10 -11.54 0.76
N GLN A 53 -0.91 -11.94 -0.50
CA GLN A 53 -0.95 -11.01 -1.64
C GLN A 53 -1.46 -11.67 -2.91
N LEU A 54 -1.97 -10.84 -3.83
CA LEU A 54 -2.24 -11.23 -5.20
C LEU A 54 -0.90 -11.46 -5.91
N ALA A 55 -0.74 -12.64 -6.51
CA ALA A 55 0.49 -13.04 -7.21
C ALA A 55 0.30 -13.12 -8.72
N TYR A 56 -0.94 -13.22 -9.20
CA TYR A 56 -1.27 -13.28 -10.62
C TYR A 56 -2.72 -12.90 -10.84
N LEU A 57 -3.01 -12.16 -11.91
CA LEU A 57 -4.35 -11.83 -12.37
C LEU A 57 -4.38 -11.79 -13.90
N GLU A 58 -5.36 -12.47 -14.49
CA GLU A 58 -5.58 -12.50 -15.93
C GLU A 58 -7.07 -12.30 -16.22
N ALA A 59 -7.39 -11.34 -17.09
CA ALA A 59 -8.74 -11.13 -17.56
C ALA A 59 -9.13 -12.21 -18.60
N CYS A 60 -10.35 -12.72 -18.49
CA CYS A 60 -10.91 -13.70 -19.38
C CYS A 60 -12.16 -13.13 -20.06
N ALA A 61 -12.46 -13.62 -21.25
CA ALA A 61 -13.60 -13.15 -22.04
C ALA A 61 -14.95 -13.35 -21.32
N ASP A 62 -15.09 -14.48 -20.60
CA ASP A 62 -16.30 -14.83 -19.86
C ASP A 62 -15.97 -15.79 -18.69
N LYS A 63 -17.00 -16.11 -17.91
CA LYS A 63 -16.90 -17.06 -16.78
C LYS A 63 -16.45 -18.45 -17.22
N SER A 64 -16.88 -18.93 -18.37
CA SER A 64 -16.50 -20.25 -18.90
C SER A 64 -15.02 -20.31 -19.26
N ALA A 65 -14.50 -19.25 -19.89
CA ALA A 65 -13.07 -19.08 -20.18
C ALA A 65 -12.26 -19.03 -18.88
N ALA A 66 -12.72 -18.28 -17.87
CA ALA A 66 -12.05 -18.20 -16.57
C ALA A 66 -11.99 -19.56 -15.88
N LEU A 67 -13.06 -20.35 -15.88
CA LEU A 67 -13.10 -21.69 -15.30
C LEU A 67 -12.15 -22.67 -16.03
N ARG A 68 -12.12 -22.63 -17.37
CA ARG A 68 -11.17 -23.45 -18.16
C ARG A 68 -9.73 -23.05 -17.84
N ARG A 69 -9.46 -21.75 -17.76
CA ARG A 69 -8.11 -21.23 -17.45
C ARG A 69 -7.69 -21.58 -16.03
N GLU A 70 -8.59 -21.47 -15.05
CA GLU A 70 -8.35 -21.92 -13.67
C GLU A 70 -7.95 -23.39 -13.61
N ALA A 71 -8.70 -24.27 -14.28
CA ALA A 71 -8.41 -25.69 -14.34
C ALA A 71 -7.05 -25.98 -14.98
N ALA A 72 -6.71 -25.25 -16.05
CA ALA A 72 -5.40 -25.36 -16.71
C ALA A 72 -4.26 -24.91 -15.78
N LEU A 73 -4.39 -23.75 -15.12
CA LEU A 73 -3.38 -23.24 -14.18
C LEU A 73 -3.18 -24.19 -12.99
N LYS A 74 -4.25 -24.81 -12.46
CA LYS A 74 -4.14 -25.77 -11.35
C LYS A 74 -3.27 -26.98 -11.70
N LYS A 75 -3.27 -27.42 -12.96
CA LYS A 75 -2.49 -28.56 -13.44
C LYS A 75 -1.00 -28.23 -13.67
N LEU A 76 -0.62 -26.94 -13.75
CA LEU A 76 0.76 -26.56 -13.99
C LEU A 76 1.66 -26.98 -12.81
N PRO A 77 2.91 -27.41 -13.09
CA PRO A 77 3.95 -27.58 -12.08
C PRO A 77 4.19 -26.27 -11.30
N LYS A 78 4.66 -26.38 -10.05
CA LYS A 78 4.94 -25.23 -9.20
C LYS A 78 5.87 -24.22 -9.89
N ALA A 79 6.94 -24.66 -10.53
CA ALA A 79 7.90 -23.79 -11.21
C ALA A 79 7.24 -22.94 -12.33
N GLN A 80 6.32 -23.52 -13.10
CA GLN A 80 5.61 -22.79 -14.16
C GLN A 80 4.61 -21.76 -13.57
N LYS A 81 3.95 -22.08 -12.45
CA LYS A 81 3.11 -21.10 -11.75
C LYS A 81 3.93 -19.94 -11.22
N GLU A 82 5.10 -20.22 -10.65
CA GLU A 82 6.01 -19.18 -10.16
C GLU A 82 6.53 -18.30 -11.30
N ALA A 83 6.86 -18.88 -12.46
CA ALA A 83 7.26 -18.12 -13.64
C ALA A 83 6.13 -17.18 -14.14
N LEU A 84 4.87 -17.66 -14.17
CA LEU A 84 3.73 -16.81 -14.50
C LEU A 84 3.53 -15.67 -13.48
N CYS A 85 3.68 -15.96 -12.19
CA CYS A 85 3.60 -14.95 -11.16
C CYS A 85 4.71 -13.90 -11.29
N ALA A 86 5.95 -14.33 -11.59
CA ALA A 86 7.08 -13.41 -11.78
C ALA A 86 6.87 -12.51 -13.00
N ALA A 87 6.49 -13.06 -14.14
CA ALA A 87 6.20 -12.29 -15.35
C ALA A 87 5.04 -11.30 -15.16
N TRP A 88 4.00 -11.72 -14.43
CA TRP A 88 2.90 -10.82 -14.10
C TRP A 88 3.33 -9.70 -13.16
N ALA A 89 4.11 -10.01 -12.12
CA ALA A 89 4.63 -9.04 -11.18
C ALA A 89 5.49 -7.99 -11.90
N GLU A 90 6.39 -8.41 -12.77
CA GLU A 90 7.27 -7.54 -13.56
C GLU A 90 6.49 -6.51 -14.40
N GLN A 91 5.30 -6.89 -14.87
CA GLN A 91 4.44 -6.02 -15.69
C GLN A 91 3.43 -5.19 -14.88
N ASN A 92 3.05 -5.63 -13.68
CA ASN A 92 1.89 -5.09 -12.98
C ASN A 92 2.18 -4.56 -11.58
N LEU A 93 3.28 -4.97 -10.94
CA LEU A 93 3.69 -4.44 -9.65
C LEU A 93 4.71 -3.31 -9.83
N PRO A 94 4.68 -2.30 -8.96
CA PRO A 94 5.72 -1.28 -8.95
C PRO A 94 7.04 -1.88 -8.42
N ARG A 95 8.16 -1.28 -8.82
CA ARG A 95 9.46 -1.51 -8.20
C ARG A 95 9.59 -0.65 -6.97
N LEU A 96 9.80 -1.28 -5.80
CA LEU A 96 9.99 -0.55 -4.56
C LEU A 96 11.48 -0.34 -4.28
N SER A 97 11.82 0.86 -3.81
CA SER A 97 13.17 1.25 -3.38
C SER A 97 13.09 2.22 -2.21
N VAL A 98 14.23 2.50 -1.58
CA VAL A 98 14.38 3.60 -0.63
C VAL A 98 14.79 4.85 -1.40
N ALA A 99 14.23 6.00 -1.03
CA ALA A 99 14.58 7.29 -1.61
C ALA A 99 16.03 7.66 -1.34
N SER A 100 16.61 8.37 -2.28
CA SER A 100 17.89 9.07 -2.14
C SER A 100 17.71 10.57 -2.42
N LYS A 101 18.74 11.36 -2.19
CA LYS A 101 18.74 12.78 -2.55
C LYS A 101 18.43 13.01 -4.03
N ALA A 102 18.85 12.10 -4.91
CA ALA A 102 18.60 12.20 -6.35
C ALA A 102 17.10 12.13 -6.72
N ASP A 103 16.28 11.51 -5.85
CA ASP A 103 14.84 11.34 -6.06
C ASP A 103 14.02 12.54 -5.59
N THR A 104 14.65 13.50 -4.88
CA THR A 104 13.95 14.62 -4.20
C THR A 104 13.06 15.41 -5.13
N LYS A 105 13.54 15.72 -6.35
CA LYS A 105 12.75 16.53 -7.30
C LYS A 105 11.43 15.84 -7.68
N GLU A 106 11.45 14.55 -7.98
CA GLU A 106 10.24 13.81 -8.36
C GLU A 106 9.27 13.69 -7.16
N ILE A 107 9.79 13.48 -5.95
CA ILE A 107 9.01 13.44 -4.71
C ILE A 107 8.33 14.79 -4.49
N LEU A 108 9.10 15.88 -4.60
CA LEU A 108 8.61 17.26 -4.47
C LEU A 108 7.55 17.60 -5.51
N ASP A 109 7.73 17.20 -6.77
CA ASP A 109 6.76 17.45 -7.83
C ASP A 109 5.40 16.80 -7.49
N ILE A 110 5.40 15.55 -6.96
CA ILE A 110 4.18 14.90 -6.47
C ILE A 110 3.59 15.69 -5.29
N TYR A 111 4.39 16.04 -4.26
CA TYR A 111 3.89 16.75 -3.09
C TYR A 111 3.32 18.12 -3.44
N ASN A 112 4.04 18.93 -4.20
CA ASN A 112 3.61 20.27 -4.59
C ASN A 112 2.35 20.24 -5.47
N TRP A 113 2.13 19.16 -6.24
CA TRP A 113 0.85 18.99 -6.91
C TRP A 113 -0.30 18.92 -5.90
N TYR A 114 -0.16 18.17 -4.78
CA TYR A 114 -1.18 18.12 -3.72
C TYR A 114 -1.30 19.44 -2.97
N VAL A 115 -0.20 20.15 -2.75
CA VAL A 115 -0.22 21.50 -2.16
C VAL A 115 -1.10 22.43 -2.98
N LEU A 116 -1.00 22.39 -4.29
CA LEU A 116 -1.70 23.32 -5.18
C LEU A 116 -3.12 22.88 -5.56
N HIS A 117 -3.44 21.57 -5.52
CA HIS A 117 -4.67 21.06 -6.14
C HIS A 117 -5.53 20.19 -5.24
N HIS A 118 -5.10 19.88 -4.00
CA HIS A 118 -5.81 18.91 -3.17
C HIS A 118 -5.74 19.25 -1.67
N THR A 119 -6.72 18.81 -0.91
CA THR A 119 -6.77 18.96 0.55
C THR A 119 -6.01 17.87 1.32
N ALA A 120 -5.42 16.88 0.65
CA ALA A 120 -4.67 15.80 1.29
C ALA A 120 -3.42 16.26 2.08
N THR A 121 -2.97 17.47 1.86
CA THR A 121 -2.05 18.21 2.73
C THR A 121 -2.66 19.58 3.03
N PHE A 122 -2.48 20.06 4.27
CA PHE A 122 -2.94 21.41 4.66
C PHE A 122 -1.92 22.50 4.36
N GLN A 123 -0.74 22.15 3.82
CA GLN A 123 0.20 23.13 3.30
C GLN A 123 -0.42 23.89 2.12
N ILE A 124 -0.22 25.21 2.08
CA ILE A 124 -0.78 26.13 1.09
C ILE A 124 0.29 26.59 0.11
N THR A 125 1.49 26.86 0.63
CA THR A 125 2.62 27.31 -0.19
C THR A 125 3.48 26.13 -0.61
N PRO A 126 3.81 25.97 -1.90
CA PRO A 126 4.72 24.92 -2.36
C PRO A 126 6.07 24.99 -1.66
N SER A 127 6.63 23.82 -1.34
CA SER A 127 7.98 23.69 -0.80
C SER A 127 9.03 23.89 -1.88
N THR A 128 10.22 24.36 -1.48
CA THR A 128 11.39 24.47 -2.33
C THR A 128 12.16 23.15 -2.40
N LEU A 129 13.03 23.03 -3.42
CA LEU A 129 13.88 21.85 -3.56
C LEU A 129 14.83 21.69 -2.38
N GLU A 130 15.43 22.78 -1.89
CA GLU A 130 16.36 22.77 -0.77
C GLU A 130 15.69 22.30 0.54
N GLU A 131 14.47 22.77 0.82
CA GLU A 131 13.69 22.31 1.98
C GLU A 131 13.39 20.82 1.89
N TYR A 132 13.06 20.33 0.69
CA TYR A 132 12.70 18.94 0.48
C TYR A 132 13.90 17.99 0.45
N GLU A 133 15.08 18.45 0.00
CA GLU A 133 16.34 17.71 0.11
C GLU A 133 16.66 17.40 1.60
N ARG A 134 16.57 18.42 2.45
CA ARG A 134 16.75 18.24 3.90
C ARG A 134 15.72 17.28 4.48
N TRP A 135 14.45 17.46 4.11
CA TRP A 135 13.37 16.59 4.58
C TRP A 135 13.58 15.11 4.18
N VAL A 136 14.04 14.83 2.94
CA VAL A 136 14.36 13.46 2.49
C VAL A 136 15.50 12.87 3.30
N GLU A 137 16.57 13.63 3.55
CA GLU A 137 17.72 13.19 4.34
C GLU A 137 17.29 12.91 5.79
N ASP A 138 16.59 13.82 6.44
CA ASP A 138 16.11 13.68 7.83
C ASP A 138 15.15 12.51 7.99
N THR A 139 14.23 12.34 7.04
CA THR A 139 13.27 11.23 7.05
C THR A 139 13.98 9.88 6.95
N ASN A 140 14.90 9.72 6.00
CA ASN A 140 15.66 8.48 5.81
C ASN A 140 16.61 8.16 6.98
N ALA A 141 17.06 9.16 7.72
CA ALA A 141 17.89 8.95 8.91
C ALA A 141 17.12 8.25 10.05
N LEU A 142 15.79 8.38 10.07
CA LEU A 142 14.93 7.79 11.09
C LEU A 142 14.21 6.53 10.56
N ILE A 143 13.48 6.66 9.46
CA ILE A 143 12.63 5.63 8.88
C ILE A 143 12.80 5.68 7.36
N PRO A 144 13.03 4.54 6.67
CA PRO A 144 13.19 4.53 5.21
C PRO A 144 11.99 5.16 4.49
N LEU A 145 12.22 6.16 3.65
CA LEU A 145 11.24 6.74 2.74
C LEU A 145 11.13 5.83 1.52
N LEU A 146 9.98 5.22 1.33
CA LEU A 146 9.76 4.22 0.28
C LEU A 146 9.23 4.86 -1.00
N LEU A 147 9.80 4.46 -2.13
CA LEU A 147 9.39 4.85 -3.47
C LEU A 147 8.76 3.68 -4.21
N ALA A 148 7.78 3.97 -5.07
CA ALA A 148 7.24 3.03 -6.04
C ALA A 148 7.45 3.58 -7.44
N ARG A 149 8.12 2.80 -8.32
CA ARG A 149 8.38 3.16 -9.71
C ARG A 149 7.78 2.14 -10.66
N ASP A 150 7.37 2.59 -11.86
CA ASP A 150 6.97 1.67 -12.94
C ASP A 150 8.18 1.00 -13.61
N ALA A 151 7.91 0.20 -14.64
CA ALA A 151 8.95 -0.51 -15.39
C ALA A 151 9.91 0.44 -16.12
N GLU A 152 9.43 1.62 -16.51
CA GLU A 152 10.17 2.69 -17.16
C GLU A 152 10.97 3.56 -16.18
N GLY A 153 10.84 3.32 -14.88
CA GLY A 153 11.53 4.02 -13.81
C GLY A 153 10.84 5.30 -13.34
N ARG A 154 9.65 5.63 -13.83
CA ARG A 154 8.88 6.81 -13.42
C ARG A 154 8.35 6.64 -12.01
N LEU A 155 8.43 7.68 -11.18
CA LEU A 155 7.90 7.66 -9.82
C LEU A 155 6.35 7.66 -9.84
N LEU A 156 5.75 6.63 -9.24
CA LEU A 156 4.31 6.47 -9.11
C LEU A 156 3.78 6.97 -7.76
N GLY A 157 4.65 7.08 -6.77
CA GLY A 157 4.29 7.53 -5.43
C GLY A 157 5.36 7.19 -4.41
N TYR A 158 5.17 7.69 -3.20
CA TYR A 158 6.05 7.45 -2.07
C TYR A 158 5.26 7.30 -0.77
N ALA A 159 5.86 6.64 0.21
CA ALA A 159 5.34 6.51 1.56
C ALA A 159 6.45 6.66 2.58
N CYS A 160 6.17 7.34 3.68
CA CYS A 160 7.08 7.55 4.79
C CYS A 160 6.34 7.55 6.11
N ALA A 161 7.09 7.57 7.19
CA ALA A 161 6.57 7.83 8.52
C ALA A 161 7.54 8.73 9.30
N HIS A 162 6.99 9.43 10.26
CA HIS A 162 7.76 10.29 11.18
C HIS A 162 7.21 10.14 12.61
N ARG A 163 7.91 10.69 13.59
CA ARG A 163 7.43 10.67 14.98
C ARG A 163 6.03 11.26 15.07
N TYR A 164 5.14 10.57 15.77
CA TYR A 164 3.78 11.06 16.01
C TYR A 164 3.77 12.30 16.91
N HIS A 165 4.58 12.28 17.98
CA HIS A 165 4.76 13.41 18.90
C HIS A 165 6.21 13.52 19.36
N PRO A 166 6.68 14.72 19.79
CA PRO A 166 8.08 14.96 20.09
C PRO A 166 8.54 14.40 21.46
N ARG A 167 7.62 14.01 22.37
CA ARG A 167 7.96 13.50 23.69
C ARG A 167 8.35 12.04 23.64
N GLU A 168 9.35 11.62 24.44
CA GLU A 168 9.94 10.27 24.48
C GLU A 168 8.91 9.14 24.72
N ALA A 169 7.83 9.42 25.47
CA ALA A 169 6.76 8.44 25.68
C ALA A 169 6.04 7.99 24.39
N TYR A 170 6.25 8.70 23.29
CA TYR A 170 5.71 8.38 21.96
C TYR A 170 6.75 7.76 21.00
N ASP A 171 7.91 7.30 21.50
CA ASP A 171 8.98 6.76 20.64
C ASP A 171 8.59 5.50 19.87
N TRP A 172 7.48 4.87 20.22
CA TRP A 172 6.94 3.70 19.53
C TRP A 172 5.76 4.00 18.62
N ASP A 173 5.39 5.27 18.52
CA ASP A 173 4.26 5.76 17.73
C ASP A 173 4.76 6.58 16.56
N VAL A 174 4.21 6.30 15.37
CA VAL A 174 4.53 7.05 14.16
C VAL A 174 3.29 7.56 13.47
N GLU A 175 3.42 8.68 12.77
CA GLU A 175 2.47 9.15 11.79
C GLU A 175 2.96 8.76 10.39
N SER A 176 2.10 8.07 9.65
CA SER A 176 2.40 7.63 8.28
C SER A 176 1.80 8.57 7.25
N THR A 177 2.53 8.76 6.17
CA THR A 177 2.13 9.61 5.05
C THR A 177 2.34 8.85 3.74
N ILE A 178 1.37 8.98 2.82
CA ILE A 178 1.44 8.39 1.49
C ILE A 178 0.91 9.36 0.44
N TYR A 179 1.66 9.52 -0.64
CA TYR A 179 1.24 10.27 -1.83
C TYR A 179 1.49 9.46 -3.08
N CYS A 180 0.47 9.38 -3.95
CA CYS A 180 0.59 8.80 -5.28
C CYS A 180 0.58 9.89 -6.33
N ALA A 181 1.35 9.74 -7.40
CA ALA A 181 1.26 10.62 -8.56
C ALA A 181 -0.19 10.69 -9.05
N PRO A 182 -0.69 11.86 -9.50
CA PRO A 182 -2.10 12.04 -9.84
C PRO A 182 -2.65 11.01 -10.83
N ASP A 183 -1.85 10.63 -11.82
CA ASP A 183 -2.18 9.66 -12.86
C ASP A 183 -1.95 8.19 -12.44
N ALA A 184 -1.31 7.95 -11.30
CA ALA A 184 -1.11 6.63 -10.71
C ALA A 184 -2.17 6.25 -9.68
N ARG A 185 -3.09 7.19 -9.33
CA ARG A 185 -4.18 6.91 -8.38
C ARG A 185 -5.14 5.85 -8.90
N GLY A 186 -5.68 5.03 -8.00
CA GLY A 186 -6.61 3.95 -8.35
C GLY A 186 -5.95 2.71 -8.96
N ARG A 187 -4.64 2.71 -9.19
CA ARG A 187 -3.86 1.59 -9.78
C ARG A 187 -3.30 0.61 -8.74
N GLY A 188 -3.64 0.76 -7.46
CA GLY A 188 -3.15 -0.11 -6.39
C GLY A 188 -1.75 0.23 -5.85
N VAL A 189 -1.10 1.28 -6.37
CA VAL A 189 0.23 1.73 -5.93
C VAL A 189 0.25 2.05 -4.43
N GLY A 190 -0.77 2.77 -3.97
CA GLY A 190 -0.92 3.11 -2.56
C GLY A 190 -1.04 1.88 -1.64
N ASP A 191 -1.78 0.86 -2.07
CA ASP A 191 -1.91 -0.39 -1.32
C ASP A 191 -0.56 -1.10 -1.13
N VAL A 192 0.27 -1.10 -2.18
CA VAL A 192 1.58 -1.76 -2.19
C VAL A 192 2.56 -1.00 -1.32
N LEU A 193 2.67 0.32 -1.50
CA LEU A 193 3.54 1.20 -0.71
C LEU A 193 3.21 1.14 0.77
N TYR A 194 1.92 1.26 1.11
CA TYR A 194 1.52 1.30 2.50
C TYR A 194 1.72 -0.06 3.19
N ALA A 195 1.39 -1.17 2.52
CA ALA A 195 1.65 -2.49 3.08
C ALA A 195 3.15 -2.74 3.31
N ALA A 196 4.02 -2.28 2.41
CA ALA A 196 5.46 -2.36 2.57
C ALA A 196 5.95 -1.49 3.75
N LEU A 197 5.43 -0.25 3.87
CA LEU A 197 5.77 0.63 4.99
C LEU A 197 5.37 0.02 6.34
N LEU A 198 4.17 -0.56 6.44
CA LEU A 198 3.71 -1.20 7.67
C LEU A 198 4.61 -2.39 8.08
N ASP A 199 5.03 -3.23 7.12
CA ASP A 199 5.98 -4.33 7.39
C ASP A 199 7.35 -3.78 7.83
N VAL A 200 7.81 -2.65 7.27
CA VAL A 200 9.05 -1.98 7.69
C VAL A 200 8.92 -1.48 9.13
N LEU A 201 7.85 -0.77 9.45
CA LEU A 201 7.62 -0.21 10.78
C LEU A 201 7.50 -1.30 11.86
N ASP A 202 6.78 -2.39 11.57
CA ASP A 202 6.70 -3.54 12.48
C ASP A 202 8.08 -4.18 12.72
N ALA A 203 8.86 -4.38 11.65
CA ALA A 203 10.20 -4.93 11.76
C ALA A 203 11.18 -4.01 12.51
N MET A 204 10.99 -2.68 12.48
CA MET A 204 11.75 -1.69 13.26
C MET A 204 11.37 -1.63 14.74
N GLY A 205 10.25 -2.24 15.13
CA GLY A 205 9.81 -2.27 16.53
C GLY A 205 8.75 -1.25 16.91
N TYR A 206 8.14 -0.54 15.95
CA TYR A 206 7.03 0.37 16.23
C TYR A 206 5.76 -0.39 16.66
N TRP A 207 4.95 0.26 17.49
CA TRP A 207 3.74 -0.33 18.05
C TRP A 207 2.47 0.21 17.44
N ASN A 208 2.43 1.51 17.18
CA ASN A 208 1.25 2.19 16.68
C ASN A 208 1.59 3.01 15.43
N VAL A 209 0.70 2.94 14.47
CA VAL A 209 0.73 3.81 13.29
C VAL A 209 -0.52 4.67 13.31
N TYR A 210 -0.31 5.97 13.26
CA TYR A 210 -1.36 6.96 13.07
C TYR A 210 -1.34 7.49 11.65
N ALA A 211 -2.48 7.94 11.17
CA ALA A 211 -2.60 8.69 9.93
C ALA A 211 -3.60 9.81 10.12
N LEU A 212 -3.21 11.01 9.69
CA LEU A 212 -4.06 12.19 9.67
C LEU A 212 -4.62 12.38 8.26
N VAL A 213 -5.93 12.31 8.13
CA VAL A 213 -6.61 12.30 6.82
C VAL A 213 -7.58 13.48 6.75
N ALA A 214 -7.42 14.33 5.74
CA ALA A 214 -8.39 15.39 5.47
C ALA A 214 -9.80 14.79 5.29
N ASP A 215 -10.80 15.41 5.89
CA ASP A 215 -12.19 14.95 5.88
C ASP A 215 -13.09 16.00 5.16
N PRO A 216 -13.73 15.63 4.02
CA PRO A 216 -13.82 14.29 3.43
C PRO A 216 -12.65 13.89 2.52
N ASN A 217 -12.19 12.65 2.64
CA ASN A 217 -11.28 12.00 1.69
C ASN A 217 -11.60 10.51 1.54
N PRO A 218 -12.69 10.15 0.82
CA PRO A 218 -13.14 8.75 0.73
C PRO A 218 -12.12 7.78 0.14
N ALA A 219 -11.18 8.27 -0.67
CA ALA A 219 -10.12 7.42 -1.24
C ALA A 219 -9.11 7.01 -0.16
N SER A 220 -8.70 7.97 0.69
CA SER A 220 -7.79 7.72 1.80
C SER A 220 -8.46 6.89 2.89
N GLU A 221 -9.71 7.20 3.26
CA GLU A 221 -10.47 6.42 4.24
C GLU A 221 -10.53 4.94 3.85
N ARG A 222 -10.89 4.63 2.60
CA ARG A 222 -10.97 3.25 2.10
C ARG A 222 -9.64 2.49 2.18
N ILE A 223 -8.49 3.14 1.92
CA ILE A 223 -7.20 2.45 2.02
C ILE A 223 -6.86 2.16 3.48
N HIS A 224 -7.16 3.08 4.41
CA HIS A 224 -6.93 2.88 5.83
C HIS A 224 -7.82 1.76 6.38
N GLU A 225 -9.13 1.78 6.10
CA GLU A 225 -10.05 0.69 6.46
C GLU A 225 -9.58 -0.67 5.94
N LYS A 226 -9.18 -0.74 4.67
CA LYS A 226 -8.68 -1.96 4.03
C LYS A 226 -7.42 -2.51 4.69
N LEU A 227 -6.56 -1.65 5.21
CA LEU A 227 -5.34 -2.02 5.93
C LEU A 227 -5.57 -2.32 7.42
N GLY A 228 -6.79 -2.11 7.92
CA GLY A 228 -7.17 -2.43 9.28
C GLY A 228 -7.06 -1.28 10.28
N PHE A 229 -6.86 -0.06 9.80
CA PHE A 229 -6.95 1.13 10.65
C PHE A 229 -8.37 1.35 11.14
N THR A 230 -8.47 1.93 12.32
CA THR A 230 -9.74 2.38 12.94
C THR A 230 -9.73 3.90 13.04
N CYS A 231 -10.80 4.56 12.61
CA CYS A 231 -10.97 5.99 12.85
C CYS A 231 -11.23 6.23 14.34
N VAL A 232 -10.34 6.96 15.00
CA VAL A 232 -10.38 7.21 16.45
C VAL A 232 -10.78 8.65 16.80
N GLY A 233 -10.86 9.53 15.81
CA GLY A 233 -11.31 10.91 16.02
C GLY A 233 -11.66 11.61 14.73
N ARG A 234 -12.55 12.61 14.80
CA ARG A 234 -12.90 13.50 13.70
C ARG A 234 -13.07 14.92 14.21
N GLU A 235 -12.48 15.86 13.50
CA GLU A 235 -12.54 17.29 13.75
C GLU A 235 -13.15 17.97 12.52
N PRO A 236 -14.38 18.47 12.57
CA PRO A 236 -15.12 18.85 11.35
C PRO A 236 -14.61 20.10 10.64
N HIS A 237 -13.98 21.04 11.36
CA HIS A 237 -13.53 22.33 10.81
C HIS A 237 -12.14 22.65 11.36
N THR A 238 -11.11 21.92 10.92
CA THR A 238 -9.75 22.01 11.47
C THR A 238 -8.87 22.97 10.67
N ALA A 239 -9.00 22.99 9.34
CA ALA A 239 -8.15 23.78 8.46
C ALA A 239 -8.97 24.49 7.37
N TYR A 240 -8.43 25.59 6.86
CA TYR A 240 -9.01 26.32 5.72
C TYR A 240 -8.09 26.22 4.51
N LYS A 241 -8.49 25.39 3.53
CA LYS A 241 -7.81 25.24 2.24
C LYS A 241 -8.85 24.89 1.16
N PHE A 242 -9.05 25.78 0.20
CA PHE A 242 -10.15 25.73 -0.78
C PHE A 242 -11.56 25.72 -0.15
N GLY A 243 -11.68 26.04 1.14
CA GLY A 243 -12.82 25.95 2.01
C GLY A 243 -12.44 25.34 3.36
N TRP A 244 -13.40 25.26 4.29
CA TRP A 244 -13.20 24.55 5.55
C TRP A 244 -13.10 23.04 5.31
N VAL A 245 -12.07 22.42 5.88
CA VAL A 245 -11.75 20.99 5.78
C VAL A 245 -11.64 20.41 7.19
N GLY A 246 -12.25 19.26 7.39
CA GLY A 246 -12.09 18.49 8.61
C GLY A 246 -10.80 17.66 8.60
N LEU A 247 -10.52 17.07 9.76
CA LEU A 247 -9.43 16.12 9.95
C LEU A 247 -9.98 14.85 10.61
N SER A 248 -9.59 13.68 10.12
CA SER A 248 -9.84 12.41 10.78
C SER A 248 -8.52 11.75 11.17
N THR A 249 -8.48 11.23 12.39
CA THR A 249 -7.33 10.50 12.92
C THR A 249 -7.62 9.01 12.84
N TRP A 250 -6.72 8.30 12.18
CA TRP A 250 -6.78 6.84 11.99
C TRP A 250 -5.64 6.18 12.74
N TRP A 251 -5.92 5.05 13.39
CA TRP A 251 -4.99 4.30 14.22
C TRP A 251 -4.94 2.83 13.83
N LEU A 252 -3.73 2.27 13.76
CA LEU A 252 -3.44 0.86 13.54
C LEU A 252 -2.43 0.37 14.58
N PRO A 253 -2.79 -0.56 15.48
CA PRO A 253 -1.81 -1.25 16.30
C PRO A 253 -1.08 -2.32 15.46
N LEU A 254 0.25 -2.21 15.36
CA LEU A 254 1.10 -3.24 14.76
C LEU A 254 1.31 -4.40 15.74
N ARG A 255 1.31 -4.10 17.03
CA ARG A 255 1.53 -5.07 18.12
C ARG A 255 0.41 -5.01 19.14
N LYS A 256 0.20 -6.13 19.82
CA LYS A 256 -0.84 -6.26 20.85
C LYS A 256 -0.21 -6.67 22.18
N GLY A 257 -0.79 -6.23 23.27
CA GLY A 257 -0.39 -6.57 24.63
C GLY A 257 0.01 -5.37 25.45
N ASN A 258 0.41 -5.59 26.70
CA ASN A 258 0.78 -4.55 27.68
C ASN A 258 2.22 -4.68 28.16
N ALA A 259 3.05 -5.46 27.46
CA ALA A 259 4.48 -5.55 27.78
C ALA A 259 5.18 -4.22 27.51
N ALA A 260 6.21 -3.91 28.28
CA ALA A 260 7.05 -2.75 27.98
C ALA A 260 7.69 -2.94 26.59
N PRO A 261 7.61 -1.92 25.71
CA PRO A 261 8.17 -2.04 24.38
C PRO A 261 9.71 -2.00 24.43
N GLU A 262 10.35 -2.79 23.58
CA GLU A 262 11.78 -2.67 23.32
C GLU A 262 12.05 -1.40 22.48
N LYS A 263 13.27 -0.90 22.52
CA LYS A 263 13.66 0.26 21.71
C LYS A 263 13.50 -0.06 20.21
N THR A 264 12.98 0.91 19.49
CA THR A 264 12.96 0.86 18.02
C THR A 264 14.39 0.87 17.47
N HIS A 265 14.62 0.25 16.35
CA HIS A 265 15.96 0.11 15.76
C HIS A 265 15.92 0.22 14.22
N PRO A 266 16.99 0.73 13.60
CA PRO A 266 17.12 0.71 12.15
C PRO A 266 17.11 -0.73 11.60
N LEU A 267 16.58 -0.93 10.40
CA LEU A 267 16.66 -2.24 9.75
C LEU A 267 18.02 -2.46 9.08
N PRO A 268 18.62 -3.65 9.23
CA PRO A 268 19.71 -4.06 8.36
C PRO A 268 19.29 -4.03 6.89
N ALA A 269 20.18 -3.56 5.99
CA ALA A 269 19.89 -3.39 4.57
C ALA A 269 19.33 -4.67 3.91
N GLY A 270 19.84 -5.84 4.28
CA GLY A 270 19.34 -7.13 3.77
C GLY A 270 17.90 -7.44 4.20
N GLN A 271 17.51 -7.08 5.43
CA GLN A 271 16.13 -7.27 5.91
C GLN A 271 15.17 -6.29 5.22
N LEU A 272 15.55 -5.03 5.07
CA LEU A 272 14.79 -4.04 4.32
C LEU A 272 14.57 -4.49 2.87
N ALA A 273 15.64 -4.90 2.19
CA ALA A 273 15.54 -5.42 0.81
C ALA A 273 14.60 -6.63 0.71
N ALA A 274 14.65 -7.54 1.68
CA ALA A 274 13.76 -8.70 1.73
C ALA A 274 12.29 -8.30 1.92
N ILE A 275 12.00 -7.27 2.73
CA ILE A 275 10.64 -6.72 2.89
C ILE A 275 10.17 -6.10 1.57
N LEU A 276 10.96 -5.21 0.97
CA LEU A 276 10.57 -4.54 -0.28
C LEU A 276 10.33 -5.54 -1.41
N LYS A 277 11.15 -6.59 -1.51
CA LYS A 277 10.98 -7.66 -2.51
C LYS A 277 9.65 -8.40 -2.40
N LYS A 278 8.98 -8.45 -1.25
CA LYS A 278 7.65 -9.07 -1.12
C LYS A 278 6.58 -8.31 -1.89
N TYR A 279 6.77 -7.02 -2.12
CA TYR A 279 5.81 -6.08 -2.68
C TYR A 279 6.22 -5.53 -4.04
N SER A 280 7.41 -5.88 -4.52
CA SER A 280 8.02 -5.37 -5.74
C SER A 280 8.00 -6.40 -6.88
N ALA A 281 8.10 -5.90 -8.12
CA ALA A 281 8.34 -6.72 -9.31
C ALA A 281 9.72 -7.39 -9.26
#